data_cd5f8545faf2bf95cab3a42f1df5eba1
#
_entry.id   cd5f8545faf2bf95cab3a42f1df5eba1
#
_cell.length_a   1.000
_cell.length_b   1.000
_cell.length_c   1.000
_cell.angle_alpha   90.00
_cell.angle_beta   90.00
_cell.angle_gamma   90.00
#
_symmetry.space_group_name_H-M   'P 1'
#
loop_
_entity.id
_entity.type
_entity.pdbx_description
1 polymer ?
#
loop_
_entity_poly.entity_id
_entity_poly.type
_entity_poly.pdbx_seq_one_letter_code
_entity_poly.pdbx_strand_id
1 'polypeptide(L)'
;MESSVTCYCAEWCDVCGAYRDGFLALAERFPQAEFRWIDIEDDPPDFDVENFPTIEVVRGGETLFRGPQLPRHELLERLLRELLGKN
;
A
#
# COMPACT_ATOMS: atom_id res chain seq x y z
N MET A 1 6.65 16.34 -5.64
CA MET A 1 5.76 15.53 -6.46
C MET A 1 4.81 14.75 -5.58
N GLU A 2 3.57 14.63 -6.04
CA GLU A 2 2.59 13.85 -5.30
C GLU A 2 2.95 12.37 -5.35
N SER A 3 2.84 11.73 -4.20
CA SER A 3 3.07 10.30 -4.06
C SER A 3 1.84 9.66 -3.43
N SER A 4 1.58 8.42 -3.79
CA SER A 4 0.51 7.65 -3.17
C SER A 4 0.97 6.23 -2.89
N VAL A 5 0.45 5.67 -1.80
CA VAL A 5 0.68 4.29 -1.42
C VAL A 5 -0.69 3.66 -1.25
N THR A 6 -1.02 2.70 -2.10
CA THR A 6 -2.33 2.07 -2.09
C THR A 6 -2.19 0.61 -1.69
N CYS A 7 -3.04 0.18 -0.76
CA CYS A 7 -3.12 -1.22 -0.37
C CYS A 7 -4.44 -1.79 -0.91
N TYR A 8 -4.33 -2.81 -1.73
CA TYR A 8 -5.49 -3.51 -2.26
C TYR A 8 -5.70 -4.77 -1.45
N CYS A 9 -6.85 -4.86 -0.83
CA CYS A 9 -7.20 -5.99 0.03
C CYS A 9 -8.65 -6.40 -0.19
N ALA A 10 -9.07 -7.45 0.49
CA ALA A 10 -10.46 -7.90 0.46
C ALA A 10 -10.97 -8.00 1.90
N GLU A 11 -12.21 -7.61 2.10
CA GLU A 11 -12.81 -7.60 3.44
C GLU A 11 -12.82 -8.98 4.08
N TRP A 12 -12.99 -10.02 3.27
CA TRP A 12 -13.04 -11.39 3.76
C TRP A 12 -11.65 -11.96 4.12
N CYS A 13 -10.59 -11.21 3.86
CA CYS A 13 -9.23 -11.68 4.13
C CYS A 13 -8.78 -11.24 5.53
N ASP A 14 -8.57 -12.20 6.42
CA ASP A 14 -8.16 -11.91 7.81
C ASP A 14 -6.81 -11.20 7.88
N VAL A 15 -5.90 -11.55 6.98
CA VAL A 15 -4.59 -10.93 6.90
C VAL A 15 -4.72 -9.43 6.63
N CYS A 16 -5.64 -9.05 5.76
CA CYS A 16 -5.90 -7.66 5.44
C CYS A 16 -6.42 -6.88 6.65
N GLY A 17 -7.34 -7.48 7.40
CA GLY A 17 -7.87 -6.85 8.60
C GLY A 17 -6.79 -6.56 9.63
N ALA A 18 -5.91 -7.53 9.85
CA ALA A 18 -4.80 -7.36 10.79
C ALA A 18 -3.76 -6.34 10.31
N TYR A 19 -3.62 -6.21 9.00
CA TYR A 19 -2.62 -5.33 8.39
C TYR A 19 -3.02 -3.86 8.37
N ARG A 20 -4.31 -3.60 8.32
CA ARG A 20 -4.86 -2.27 8.05
C ARG A 20 -4.37 -1.18 9.01
N ASP A 21 -4.45 -1.43 10.31
CA ASP A 21 -4.10 -0.42 11.29
C ASP A 21 -2.64 0.01 11.17
N GLY A 22 -1.75 -0.95 10.98
CA GLY A 22 -0.34 -0.66 10.82
C GLY A 22 -0.05 0.05 9.50
N PHE A 23 -0.77 -0.32 8.43
CA PHE A 23 -0.64 0.35 7.15
C PHE A 23 -1.00 1.82 7.28
N LEU A 24 -2.13 2.11 7.90
CA LEU A 24 -2.56 3.49 8.09
C LEU A 24 -1.66 4.26 9.05
N ALA A 25 -1.08 3.57 10.03
CA ALA A 25 -0.14 4.21 10.95
C ALA A 25 1.15 4.66 10.26
N LEU A 26 1.55 3.97 9.20
CA LEU A 26 2.73 4.36 8.44
C LEU A 26 2.55 5.72 7.75
N ALA A 27 1.30 6.14 7.52
CA ALA A 27 1.04 7.43 6.90
C ALA A 27 1.65 8.59 7.70
N GLU A 28 1.76 8.43 9.02
CA GLU A 28 2.36 9.46 9.86
C GLU A 28 3.85 9.60 9.63
N ARG A 29 4.50 8.54 9.17
CA ARG A 29 5.93 8.54 8.91
C ARG A 29 6.27 8.99 7.49
N PHE A 30 5.28 9.04 6.61
CA PHE A 30 5.46 9.44 5.22
C PHE A 30 4.41 10.48 4.84
N PRO A 31 4.47 11.68 5.46
CA PRO A 31 3.46 12.71 5.21
C PRO A 31 3.46 13.25 3.78
N GLN A 32 4.52 12.97 3.02
CA GLN A 32 4.61 13.37 1.63
C GLN A 32 3.78 12.48 0.71
N ALA A 33 3.24 11.37 1.22
CA ALA A 33 2.47 10.43 0.42
C ALA A 33 1.05 10.30 0.94
N GLU A 34 0.10 10.05 0.03
CA GLU A 34 -1.26 9.75 0.38
C GLU A 34 -1.41 8.24 0.52
N PHE A 35 -1.90 7.79 1.67
CA PHE A 35 -2.11 6.35 1.91
C PHE A 35 -3.58 6.02 1.67
N ARG A 36 -3.82 5.03 0.82
CA ARG A 36 -5.18 4.61 0.42
C ARG A 36 -5.38 3.14 0.72
N TRP A 37 -6.51 2.82 1.30
CA TRP A 37 -6.93 1.45 1.53
C TRP A 37 -8.11 1.16 0.62
N ILE A 38 -7.96 0.20 -0.29
CA ILE A 38 -9.00 -0.11 -1.26
C ILE A 38 -9.44 -1.55 -1.11
N ASP A 39 -10.75 -1.76 -0.95
CA ASP A 39 -11.34 -3.08 -0.98
C ASP A 39 -11.68 -3.39 -2.44
N ILE A 40 -11.09 -4.46 -2.96
CA ILE A 40 -11.23 -4.78 -4.39
C ILE A 40 -12.64 -5.20 -4.78
N GLU A 41 -13.49 -5.54 -3.81
CA GLU A 41 -14.88 -5.88 -4.10
C GLU A 41 -15.72 -4.62 -4.31
N ASP A 42 -15.39 -3.56 -3.60
CA ASP A 42 -16.09 -2.28 -3.73
C ASP A 42 -15.54 -1.44 -4.88
N ASP A 43 -14.23 -1.53 -5.09
CA ASP A 43 -13.55 -0.70 -6.09
C ASP A 43 -12.48 -1.54 -6.77
N PRO A 44 -12.89 -2.42 -7.71
CA PRO A 44 -11.92 -3.31 -8.36
C PRO A 44 -10.91 -2.54 -9.19
N PRO A 45 -9.62 -2.87 -9.06
CA PRO A 45 -8.58 -2.25 -9.87
C PRO A 45 -8.64 -2.76 -11.32
N ASP A 46 -7.89 -2.09 -12.19
CA ASP A 46 -7.81 -2.48 -13.60
C ASP A 46 -6.73 -3.53 -13.87
N PHE A 47 -6.26 -4.19 -12.83
CA PHE A 47 -5.29 -5.27 -12.93
C PHE A 47 -5.69 -6.39 -11.97
N ASP A 48 -5.16 -7.59 -12.20
CA ASP A 48 -5.49 -8.74 -11.37
C ASP A 48 -4.75 -8.69 -10.03
N VAL A 49 -5.49 -8.88 -8.94
CA VAL A 49 -4.92 -8.99 -7.60
C VAL A 49 -5.02 -10.44 -7.18
N GLU A 50 -3.89 -11.13 -7.17
CA GLU A 50 -3.85 -12.56 -6.87
C GLU A 50 -3.49 -12.87 -5.42
N ASN A 51 -2.78 -11.96 -4.78
CA ASN A 51 -2.34 -12.14 -3.39
C ASN A 51 -2.62 -10.90 -2.58
N PHE A 52 -2.88 -11.08 -1.31
CA PHE A 52 -3.15 -9.99 -0.38
C PHE A 52 -2.11 -9.95 0.72
N PRO A 53 -1.67 -8.76 1.12
CA PRO A 53 -2.00 -7.47 0.52
C PRO A 53 -1.19 -7.20 -0.74
N THR A 54 -1.75 -6.45 -1.68
CA THR A 54 -1.03 -5.96 -2.84
C THR A 54 -0.82 -4.46 -2.67
N ILE A 55 0.40 -4.02 -2.85
CA ILE A 55 0.79 -2.62 -2.65
C ILE A 55 1.12 -1.98 -3.98
N GLU A 56 0.67 -0.74 -4.16
CA GLU A 56 1.04 0.07 -5.32
C GLU A 56 1.60 1.39 -4.84
N VAL A 57 2.80 1.75 -5.29
CA VAL A 57 3.43 3.01 -4.96
C VAL A 57 3.58 3.82 -6.23
N VAL A 58 3.01 5.02 -6.23
CA VAL A 58 3.03 5.93 -7.38
C VAL A 58 3.64 7.26 -6.94
N ARG A 59 4.48 7.83 -7.80
CA ARG A 59 5.09 9.12 -7.54
C ARG A 59 5.11 9.94 -8.83
N GLY A 60 4.45 11.10 -8.80
CA GLY A 60 4.40 11.97 -9.96
C GLY A 60 3.81 11.32 -11.20
N GLY A 61 2.82 10.44 -11.01
CA GLY A 61 2.18 9.73 -12.10
C GLY A 61 2.92 8.47 -12.56
N GLU A 62 4.09 8.20 -11.98
CA GLU A 62 4.86 7.01 -12.33
C GLU A 62 4.71 5.92 -11.28
N THR A 63 4.38 4.70 -11.71
CA THR A 63 4.28 3.56 -10.82
C THR A 63 5.68 3.06 -10.49
N LEU A 64 6.08 3.22 -9.22
CA LEU A 64 7.40 2.78 -8.76
C LEU A 64 7.39 1.32 -8.34
N PHE A 65 6.26 0.83 -7.88
CA PHE A 65 6.12 -0.55 -7.44
C PHE A 65 4.65 -0.95 -7.48
N ARG A 66 4.40 -2.18 -7.89
CA ARG A 66 3.07 -2.79 -7.83
C ARG A 66 3.26 -4.29 -7.66
N GLY A 67 2.77 -4.83 -6.55
CA GLY A 67 2.88 -6.26 -6.33
C GLY A 67 2.50 -6.65 -4.92
N PRO A 68 2.45 -7.98 -4.68
CA PRO A 68 2.15 -8.47 -3.34
C PRO A 68 3.29 -8.20 -2.38
N GLN A 69 2.95 -7.98 -1.12
CA GLN A 69 3.90 -7.81 -0.04
C GLN A 69 3.55 -8.77 1.08
N LEU A 70 4.55 -9.20 1.82
CA LEU A 70 4.29 -9.93 3.06
C LEU A 70 3.58 -8.98 4.03
N PRO A 71 2.64 -9.48 4.85
CA PRO A 71 1.85 -8.62 5.73
C PRO A 71 2.64 -8.18 6.96
N ARG A 72 3.77 -7.55 6.74
CA ARG A 72 4.65 -7.04 7.79
C ARG A 72 4.93 -5.57 7.55
N HIS A 73 4.57 -4.75 8.51
CA HIS A 73 4.70 -3.30 8.39
C HIS A 73 6.15 -2.86 8.21
N GLU A 74 7.09 -3.55 8.87
CA GLU A 74 8.51 -3.23 8.76
C GLU A 74 9.02 -3.37 7.33
N LEU A 75 8.50 -4.36 6.61
CA LEU A 75 8.92 -4.57 5.22
C LEU A 75 8.38 -3.48 4.31
N LEU A 76 7.13 -3.08 4.55
CA LEU A 76 6.54 -1.99 3.79
C LEU A 76 7.27 -0.67 4.09
N GLU A 77 7.58 -0.42 5.35
CA GLU A 77 8.31 0.79 5.72
C GLU A 77 9.65 0.86 5.01
N ARG A 78 10.38 -0.26 4.97
CA ARG A 78 11.66 -0.32 4.28
C ARG A 78 11.51 -0.03 2.80
N LEU A 79 10.51 -0.64 2.15
CA LEU A 79 10.24 -0.41 0.74
C LEU A 79 9.94 1.06 0.46
N LEU A 80 9.11 1.68 1.30
CA LEU A 80 8.74 3.07 1.10
C LEU A 80 9.95 4.00 1.30
N ARG A 81 10.84 3.69 2.24
CA ARG A 81 12.06 4.48 2.41
C ARG A 81 12.95 4.42 1.18
N GLU A 82 13.02 3.26 0.54
CA GLU A 82 13.81 3.12 -0.68
C GLU A 82 13.19 3.85 -1.86
N LEU A 83 11.86 3.81 -1.97
CA LEU A 83 11.17 4.39 -3.12
C LEU A 83 10.87 5.87 -2.97
N LEU A 84 10.52 6.31 -1.77
CA LEU A 84 10.08 7.68 -1.51
C LEU A 84 11.12 8.51 -0.77
N GLY A 85 12.14 7.88 -0.25
CA GLY A 85 13.15 8.55 0.52
C GLY A 85 12.73 8.75 1.98
N LYS A 86 13.58 9.42 2.73
CA LYS A 86 13.32 9.68 4.15
C LYS A 86 12.42 10.88 4.34
N ASN A 87 11.65 10.83 5.40
CA ASN A 87 10.91 12.00 5.87
C ASN A 87 11.86 13.03 6.48
#